data_6dce899e1566298b2a5a70954ad94be7
#
_entry.id   6dce899e1566298b2a5a70954ad94be7
#
_cell.length_a   1.000
_cell.length_b   1.000
_cell.length_c   1.000
_cell.angle_alpha   90.00
_cell.angle_beta   90.00
_cell.angle_gamma   90.00
#
_symmetry.space_group_name_H-M   'P 1'
#
loop_
_entity.id
_entity.type
_entity.pdbx_description
1 polymer ?
#
loop_
_entity_poly.entity_id
_entity_poly.type
_entity_poly.pdbx_seq_one_letter_code
_entity_poly.pdbx_strand_id
1 'polypeptide(L)'
;MVLIDELDSIAGKRENAGKDMEVRIVAQLAACLDDLDSSDERVVVIGVTSRPETIDSGLRRAGRFEREVCLNVPNETARIDILRKLTRNMRLRE
;
A
#
# COMPACT_ATOMS: atom_id res chain seq x y z
N MET A 1 12.26 4.48 5.12
CA MET A 1 11.16 3.94 4.29
C MET A 1 10.13 3.27 5.20
N VAL A 2 8.86 3.56 5.01
CA VAL A 2 7.73 2.97 5.72
C VAL A 2 6.90 2.16 4.71
N LEU A 3 6.59 0.91 5.02
CA LEU A 3 5.74 0.05 4.22
C LEU A 3 4.47 -0.28 5.02
N ILE A 4 3.30 -0.01 4.45
CA ILE A 4 2.00 -0.31 5.04
C ILE A 4 1.32 -1.34 4.14
N ASP A 5 1.27 -2.57 4.60
CA ASP A 5 0.59 -3.65 3.88
C ASP A 5 -0.91 -3.67 4.21
N GLU A 6 -1.72 -4.18 3.29
CA GLU A 6 -3.19 -4.21 3.40
C GLU A 6 -3.79 -2.84 3.77
N LEU A 7 -3.35 -1.78 3.11
CA LEU A 7 -3.77 -0.41 3.39
C LEU A 7 -5.30 -0.24 3.40
N ASP A 8 -6.02 -0.99 2.59
CA ASP A 8 -7.48 -0.98 2.54
C ASP A 8 -8.16 -1.47 3.82
N SER A 9 -7.47 -2.24 4.66
CA SER A 9 -8.00 -2.68 5.95
C SER A 9 -8.07 -1.56 6.99
N ILE A 10 -7.22 -0.55 6.88
CA ILE A 10 -7.15 0.59 7.81
C ILE A 10 -7.63 1.91 7.19
N ALA A 11 -7.59 2.05 5.89
CA ALA A 11 -7.86 3.29 5.17
C ALA A 11 -8.91 3.13 4.06
N GLY A 12 -9.74 2.08 4.12
CA GLY A 12 -10.79 1.80 3.15
C GLY A 12 -12.00 2.72 3.31
N LYS A 13 -12.73 2.92 2.21
CA LYS A 13 -14.07 3.50 2.24
C LYS A 13 -15.02 2.49 2.86
N ARG A 14 -15.65 2.82 3.97
CA ARG A 14 -16.69 1.99 4.55
C ARG A 14 -18.01 2.74 4.63
N GLU A 15 -19.05 2.11 4.14
CA GLU A 15 -20.40 2.70 4.01
C GLU A 15 -21.27 2.56 5.26
N ASN A 16 -20.84 1.86 6.33
CA ASN A 16 -21.70 1.53 7.47
C ASN A 16 -21.12 1.85 8.86
N ALA A 17 -22.05 1.97 9.81
CA ALA A 17 -21.92 2.46 11.19
C ALA A 17 -20.89 1.71 12.06
N GLY A 18 -19.81 2.21 12.24
CA GLY A 18 -18.60 1.93 13.03
C GLY A 18 -17.57 3.02 12.72
N LYS A 19 -18.05 4.01 12.01
CA LYS A 19 -17.34 4.96 11.15
C LYS A 19 -16.46 5.97 11.86
N ASP A 20 -16.74 6.36 13.10
CA ASP A 20 -16.05 7.48 13.71
C ASP A 20 -14.57 7.20 13.98
N MET A 21 -14.24 5.96 14.35
CA MET A 21 -12.86 5.57 14.60
C MET A 21 -12.08 5.46 13.28
N GLU A 22 -12.68 4.86 12.25
CA GLU A 22 -12.05 4.68 10.93
C GLU A 22 -11.83 6.02 10.22
N VAL A 23 -12.81 6.92 10.29
CA VAL A 23 -12.66 8.30 9.79
C VAL A 23 -11.53 9.03 10.50
N ARG A 24 -11.38 8.85 11.81
CA ARG A 24 -10.29 9.42 12.58
C ARG A 24 -8.94 8.84 12.20
N ILE A 25 -8.85 7.53 11.95
CA ILE A 25 -7.62 6.87 11.50
C ILE A 25 -7.19 7.42 10.13
N VAL A 26 -8.12 7.50 9.18
CA VAL A 26 -7.85 8.07 7.85
C VAL A 26 -7.41 9.53 7.94
N ALA A 27 -8.09 10.34 8.74
CA ALA A 27 -7.73 11.74 8.95
C ALA A 27 -6.35 11.88 9.60
N GLN A 28 -6.02 11.05 10.59
CA GLN A 28 -4.72 11.06 11.24
C GLN A 28 -3.61 10.61 10.30
N LEU A 29 -3.84 9.57 9.50
CA LEU A 29 -2.89 9.12 8.49
C LEU A 29 -2.62 10.20 7.45
N ALA A 30 -3.67 10.88 6.99
CA ALA A 30 -3.56 12.01 6.08
C ALA A 30 -2.71 13.14 6.67
N ALA A 31 -2.95 13.51 7.94
CA ALA A 31 -2.16 14.52 8.65
C ALA A 31 -0.68 14.12 8.77
N CYS A 32 -0.39 12.86 9.11
CA CYS A 32 0.97 12.36 9.18
C CYS A 32 1.69 12.42 7.81
N LEU A 33 0.99 12.09 6.72
CA LEU A 33 1.56 12.18 5.37
C LEU A 33 1.84 13.65 4.98
N ASP A 34 0.94 14.57 5.32
CA ASP A 34 1.12 16.00 5.07
C ASP A 34 2.31 16.58 5.86
N ASP A 35 2.47 16.15 7.11
CA ASP A 35 3.62 16.54 7.94
C ASP A 35 4.95 16.04 7.35
N LEU A 36 4.97 14.81 6.82
CA LEU A 36 6.14 14.26 6.14
C LEU A 36 6.46 15.00 4.84
N ASP A 37 5.46 15.38 4.07
CA ASP A 37 5.63 16.11 2.81
C ASP A 37 6.21 17.52 3.05
N SER A 38 5.84 18.14 4.16
CA SER A 38 6.33 19.47 4.57
C SER A 38 7.67 19.45 5.32
N SER A 39 8.15 18.28 5.72
CA SER A 39 9.41 18.12 6.45
C SER A 39 10.62 18.05 5.50
N ASP A 40 11.79 18.46 6.00
CA ASP A 40 13.06 18.27 5.27
C ASP A 40 13.56 16.81 5.32
N GLU A 41 12.83 15.92 5.97
CA GLU A 41 13.22 14.52 6.11
C GLU A 41 12.88 13.72 4.85
N ARG A 42 13.83 12.91 4.39
CA ARG A 42 13.64 12.04 3.23
C ARG A 42 13.00 10.72 3.65
N VAL A 43 11.69 10.73 3.85
CA VAL A 43 10.90 9.54 4.16
C VAL A 43 10.06 9.15 2.94
N VAL A 44 10.12 7.87 2.58
CA VAL A 44 9.26 7.27 1.55
C VAL A 44 8.24 6.39 2.24
N VAL A 45 6.96 6.60 1.96
CA VAL A 45 5.86 5.78 2.45
C VAL A 45 5.24 5.02 1.28
N ILE A 46 5.11 3.71 1.43
CA ILE A 46 4.54 2.82 0.43
C ILE A 46 3.33 2.11 1.05
N GLY A 47 2.16 2.31 0.48
CA GLY A 47 0.95 1.56 0.79
C GLY A 47 0.75 0.42 -0.21
N VAL A 48 0.42 -0.76 0.27
CA VAL A 48 0.11 -1.94 -0.56
C VAL A 48 -1.34 -2.34 -0.35
N THR A 49 -2.06 -2.57 -1.43
CA THR A 49 -3.45 -3.03 -1.41
C THR A 49 -3.77 -3.86 -2.65
N SER A 50 -4.68 -4.81 -2.51
CA SER A 50 -5.28 -5.53 -3.64
C SER A 50 -6.55 -4.85 -4.16
N ARG A 51 -7.05 -3.82 -3.47
CA ARG A 51 -8.31 -3.12 -3.77
C ARG A 51 -8.13 -1.60 -3.75
N PRO A 52 -7.36 -1.04 -4.71
CA PRO A 52 -7.04 0.39 -4.72
C PRO A 52 -8.27 1.29 -4.80
N GLU A 53 -9.36 0.80 -5.40
CA GLU A 53 -10.64 1.52 -5.51
C GLU A 53 -11.34 1.73 -4.16
N THR A 54 -11.02 0.92 -3.17
CA THR A 54 -11.60 1.03 -1.81
C THR A 54 -10.86 2.02 -0.92
N ILE A 55 -9.67 2.45 -1.30
CA ILE A 55 -8.90 3.45 -0.54
C ILE A 55 -9.63 4.80 -0.56
N ASP A 56 -9.65 5.47 0.59
CA ASP A 56 -10.25 6.79 0.70
C ASP A 56 -9.61 7.77 -0.29
N SER A 57 -10.44 8.51 -1.02
CA SER A 57 -9.99 9.44 -2.06
C SER A 57 -9.13 10.58 -1.51
N GLY A 58 -9.30 10.94 -0.24
CA GLY A 58 -8.48 11.93 0.45
C GLY A 58 -7.03 11.50 0.64
N LEU A 59 -6.76 10.19 0.68
CA LEU A 59 -5.40 9.65 0.76
C LEU A 59 -4.72 9.52 -0.61
N ARG A 60 -5.48 9.51 -1.70
CA ARG A 60 -4.98 9.38 -3.09
C ARG A 60 -4.76 10.73 -3.76
N ARG A 61 -4.36 11.74 -3.00
CA ARG A 61 -4.07 13.10 -3.48
C ARG A 61 -2.59 13.34 -3.60
N ALA A 62 -2.22 14.42 -4.32
CA ALA A 62 -0.86 14.93 -4.37
C ALA A 62 -0.32 15.20 -2.95
N GLY A 63 0.96 14.88 -2.74
CA GLY A 63 1.61 14.96 -1.43
C GLY A 63 1.32 13.79 -0.48
N ARG A 64 0.44 12.87 -0.86
CA ARG A 64 0.10 11.65 -0.10
C ARG A 64 0.41 10.41 -0.95
N PHE A 65 -0.48 9.44 -1.05
CA PHE A 65 -0.33 8.31 -1.99
C PHE A 65 -0.69 8.76 -3.42
N GLU A 66 0.14 9.58 -4.01
CA GLU A 66 -0.11 10.17 -5.33
C GLU A 66 0.28 9.28 -6.49
N ARG A 67 1.28 8.41 -6.28
CA ARG A 67 1.78 7.49 -7.31
C ARG A 67 1.20 6.10 -7.10
N GLU A 68 0.67 5.56 -8.17
CA GLU A 68 0.11 4.22 -8.17
C GLU A 68 0.93 3.32 -9.10
N VAL A 69 1.39 2.20 -8.57
CA VAL A 69 2.12 1.17 -9.31
C VAL A 69 1.27 -0.09 -9.32
N CYS A 70 0.74 -0.45 -10.49
CA CYS A 70 -0.07 -1.64 -10.65
C CYS A 70 0.82 -2.85 -10.95
N LEU A 71 0.72 -3.89 -10.10
CA LEU A 71 1.33 -5.18 -10.33
C LEU A 71 0.34 -6.07 -11.08
N ASN A 72 0.54 -6.20 -12.38
CA ASN A 72 -0.30 -7.04 -13.24
C ASN A 72 0.01 -8.53 -13.05
N VAL A 73 -0.85 -9.37 -13.64
CA VAL A 73 -0.60 -10.82 -13.71
C VAL A 73 0.77 -11.07 -14.36
N PRO A 74 1.66 -11.84 -13.69
CA PRO A 74 3.01 -12.05 -14.18
C PRO A 74 3.02 -12.85 -15.47
N ASN A 75 3.86 -12.44 -16.42
CA ASN A 75 4.14 -13.19 -17.63
C ASN A 75 5.00 -14.44 -17.32
N GLU A 76 5.29 -15.25 -18.33
CA GLU A 76 6.03 -16.51 -18.16
C GLU A 76 7.39 -16.30 -17.46
N THR A 77 8.18 -15.34 -17.95
CA THR A 77 9.49 -15.02 -17.38
C THR A 77 9.40 -14.61 -15.92
N ALA A 78 8.45 -13.75 -15.58
CA ALA A 78 8.22 -13.31 -14.21
C ALA A 78 7.78 -14.46 -13.30
N ARG A 79 6.96 -15.40 -13.80
CA ARG A 79 6.58 -16.61 -13.04
C ARG A 79 7.78 -17.50 -12.73
N ILE A 80 8.68 -17.67 -13.68
CA ILE A 80 9.92 -18.43 -13.49
C ILE A 80 10.77 -17.76 -12.41
N ASP A 81 10.91 -16.45 -12.44
CA ASP A 81 11.69 -15.71 -11.45
C ASP A 81 11.07 -15.75 -10.05
N ILE A 82 9.74 -15.70 -9.95
CA ILE A 82 9.01 -15.90 -8.69
C ILE A 82 9.30 -17.29 -8.13
N LEU A 83 9.17 -18.35 -8.96
CA LEU A 83 9.45 -19.72 -8.54
C LEU A 83 10.90 -19.88 -8.09
N ARG A 84 11.86 -19.36 -8.82
CA ARG A 84 13.28 -19.38 -8.44
C ARG A 84 13.52 -18.74 -7.07
N LYS A 85 12.88 -17.61 -6.80
CA LYS A 85 12.99 -16.92 -5.49
C LYS A 85 12.35 -17.73 -4.36
N LEU A 86 11.18 -18.31 -4.59
CA LEU A 86 10.47 -19.11 -3.60
C LEU A 86 11.22 -20.41 -3.26
N THR A 87 11.86 -21.02 -4.27
CA THR A 87 12.57 -22.30 -4.11
C THR A 87 14.05 -22.16 -3.78
N ARG A 88 14.54 -20.94 -3.62
CA ARG A 88 15.98 -20.65 -3.41
C ARG A 88 16.61 -21.48 -2.26
N ASN A 89 15.84 -21.73 -1.20
CA ASN A 89 16.31 -22.46 -0.02
C ASN A 89 15.86 -23.93 -0.03
N MET A 90 15.25 -24.39 -1.12
CA MET A 90 14.79 -25.78 -1.24
C MET A 90 15.84 -26.62 -1.96
N ARG A 91 16.07 -27.85 -1.48
CA ARG A 91 16.86 -28.85 -2.19
C ARG A 91 15.98 -29.46 -3.28
N LEU A 92 16.06 -28.94 -4.48
CA LEU A 92 15.35 -29.51 -5.63
C LEU A 92 16.19 -30.65 -6.22
N ARG A 93 15.55 -31.75 -6.61
CA ARG A 93 16.16 -32.77 -7.48
C ARG A 93 16.06 -32.29 -8.91
N GLU A 94 17.14 -32.46 -9.64
CA GLU A 94 17.14 -32.28 -11.09
C GLU A 94 16.24 -33.32 -11.78
#